data_126365858b4478c306af2458ebd2b7b5
#
_entry.id   126365858b4478c306af2458ebd2b7b5
#
_cell.length_a   1.000
_cell.length_b   1.000
_cell.length_c   1.000
_cell.angle_alpha   90.00
_cell.angle_beta   90.00
_cell.angle_gamma   90.00
#
_symmetry.space_group_name_H-M   'P 1'
#
loop_
_entity.id
_entity.type
_entity.pdbx_description
1 polymer ?
#
loop_
_entity_poly.entity_id
_entity_poly.type
_entity_poly.pdbx_seq_one_letter_code
_entity_poly.pdbx_strand_id
1 'polypeptide(L)'
;MIKIIFIILFFIPFSAFAGDEDKLKKGVVEKITAGGSNFIRNTISGDGDTEVQITAGEDYKPEFSIMSVRSISHHPGVDAIFLQLQLNDIKIRGDNRLSINTGIGYRKLSESKSSFVGGNVFIDYDEEGNSRGSIGIELRASSFEALANYYQAISGDQKVGNFTERALDGVDISLIGQIPYLPWASIIVNTYEWKANKNSKNSKGDKISIEMQLTPNLVIDVGYNDN
;
A
#
# COMPACT_ATOMS: atom_id res chain seq x y z
N MET A 1 4.56 -13.33 -22.63
CA MET A 1 5.71 -12.46 -22.31
C MET A 1 5.80 -12.38 -20.80
N ILE A 2 6.95 -12.70 -20.21
CA ILE A 2 7.15 -12.66 -18.75
C ILE A 2 7.31 -11.18 -18.39
N LYS A 3 6.37 -10.65 -17.62
CA LYS A 3 6.48 -9.29 -17.06
C LYS A 3 7.23 -9.38 -15.74
N ILE A 4 8.46 -8.92 -15.72
CA ILE A 4 9.26 -8.83 -14.50
C ILE A 4 9.04 -7.45 -13.91
N ILE A 5 8.47 -7.38 -12.71
CA ILE A 5 8.27 -6.15 -11.97
C ILE A 5 9.34 -6.11 -10.88
N PHE A 6 10.17 -5.06 -10.89
CA PHE A 6 11.10 -4.78 -9.80
C PHE A 6 10.46 -3.76 -8.86
N ILE A 7 10.23 -4.17 -7.62
CA ILE A 7 9.78 -3.29 -6.55
C ILE A 7 10.96 -3.13 -5.59
N ILE A 8 11.45 -1.91 -5.45
CA ILE A 8 12.51 -1.58 -4.49
C ILE A 8 11.87 -0.86 -3.32
N LEU A 9 11.83 -1.51 -2.16
CA LEU A 9 11.30 -0.98 -0.91
C LEU A 9 12.45 -0.43 -0.07
N PHE A 10 12.39 0.87 0.23
CA PHE A 10 13.32 1.51 1.16
C PHE A 10 12.64 1.73 2.50
N PHE A 11 13.01 0.94 3.51
CA PHE A 11 12.68 1.25 4.90
C PHE A 11 13.66 2.30 5.41
N ILE A 12 13.23 3.54 5.48
CA ILE A 12 14.09 4.62 5.97
C ILE A 12 13.63 4.98 7.38
N PRO A 13 14.47 4.75 8.41
CA PRO A 13 14.14 5.23 9.74
C PRO A 13 14.00 6.76 9.70
N PHE A 14 12.97 7.27 10.32
CA PHE A 14 12.62 8.70 10.32
C PHE A 14 13.80 9.63 10.69
N SER A 15 14.74 9.14 11.49
CA SER A 15 15.96 9.87 11.86
C SER A 15 16.94 10.14 10.71
N ALA A 16 16.84 9.41 9.58
CA ALA A 16 17.72 9.61 8.43
C ALA A 16 17.28 10.76 7.52
N PHE A 17 16.06 11.27 7.67
CA PHE A 17 15.49 12.34 6.84
C PHE A 17 15.56 13.74 7.41
N ALA A 18 16.23 13.96 8.54
CA ALA A 18 16.29 15.26 9.20
C ALA A 18 16.81 16.41 8.32
N GLY A 19 17.46 16.14 7.21
CA GLY A 19 17.99 17.16 6.28
C GLY A 19 17.22 17.34 4.97
N ASP A 20 16.57 16.27 4.44
CA ASP A 20 15.82 16.30 3.17
C ASP A 20 14.30 16.19 3.36
N GLU A 21 13.86 16.02 4.59
CA GLU A 21 12.46 15.89 4.98
C GLU A 21 11.62 17.08 4.50
N ASP A 22 12.17 18.29 4.55
CA ASP A 22 11.48 19.52 4.12
C ASP A 22 11.30 19.59 2.61
N LYS A 23 12.18 19.02 1.81
CA LYS A 23 12.03 18.98 0.34
C LYS A 23 11.01 17.94 -0.09
N LEU A 24 11.03 16.76 0.53
CA LEU A 24 10.03 15.71 0.27
C LEU A 24 8.64 16.16 0.74
N LYS A 25 8.55 16.71 1.96
CA LYS A 25 7.32 17.31 2.48
C LYS A 25 6.81 18.43 1.59
N LYS A 26 7.69 19.28 1.07
CA LYS A 26 7.33 20.37 0.20
C LYS A 26 6.78 19.90 -1.15
N GLY A 27 7.44 18.95 -1.80
CA GLY A 27 6.99 18.38 -3.07
C GLY A 27 5.66 17.64 -2.98
N VAL A 28 5.42 16.91 -1.89
CA VAL A 28 4.16 16.23 -1.60
C VAL A 28 3.07 17.22 -1.19
N VAL A 29 3.40 18.21 -0.34
CA VAL A 29 2.45 19.20 0.17
C VAL A 29 2.03 20.21 -0.89
N GLU A 30 2.89 20.56 -1.86
CA GLU A 30 2.50 21.41 -2.99
C GLU A 30 1.48 20.75 -3.93
N LYS A 31 1.51 19.42 -4.06
CA LYS A 31 0.53 18.65 -4.86
C LYS A 31 -0.77 18.36 -4.11
N ILE A 32 -0.75 18.40 -2.78
CA ILE A 32 -1.93 18.19 -1.94
C ILE A 32 -2.44 19.54 -1.50
N THR A 33 -3.63 19.94 -1.98
CA THR A 33 -4.27 21.22 -1.68
C THR A 33 -4.20 21.62 -0.20
N ALA A 34 -4.13 22.92 0.07
CA ALA A 34 -3.86 23.58 1.36
C ALA A 34 -4.65 23.05 2.60
N GLY A 35 -5.75 22.33 2.42
CA GLY A 35 -6.53 21.75 3.52
C GLY A 35 -5.95 20.46 4.15
N GLY A 36 -5.12 19.74 3.40
CA GLY A 36 -4.54 18.47 3.87
C GLY A 36 -3.17 18.60 4.55
N SER A 37 -2.49 19.73 4.35
CA SER A 37 -1.07 19.88 4.71
C SER A 37 -0.78 19.73 6.23
N ASN A 38 -1.63 20.25 7.09
CA ASN A 38 -1.45 20.15 8.53
C ASN A 38 -1.76 18.74 9.05
N PHE A 39 -2.76 18.08 8.48
CA PHE A 39 -3.09 16.69 8.81
C PHE A 39 -1.93 15.76 8.43
N ILE A 40 -1.38 15.93 7.22
CA ILE A 40 -0.25 15.12 6.74
C ILE A 40 1.00 15.32 7.59
N ARG A 41 1.35 16.58 7.91
CA ARG A 41 2.50 16.86 8.79
C ARG A 41 2.35 16.19 10.15
N ASN A 42 1.18 16.26 10.75
CA ASN A 42 0.93 15.67 12.06
C ASN A 42 0.89 14.13 11.99
N THR A 43 0.50 13.57 10.86
CA THR A 43 0.44 12.12 10.66
C THR A 43 1.82 11.52 10.35
N ILE A 44 2.67 12.24 9.63
CA ILE A 44 4.05 11.82 9.33
C ILE A 44 4.99 12.05 10.52
N SER A 45 4.67 12.99 11.41
CA SER A 45 5.46 13.24 12.63
C SER A 45 5.02 12.30 13.76
N GLY A 46 5.98 11.83 14.56
CA GLY A 46 5.75 10.94 15.69
C GLY A 46 6.35 9.55 15.52
N ASP A 47 6.15 8.70 16.52
CA ASP A 47 6.67 7.33 16.51
C ASP A 47 5.91 6.45 15.52
N GLY A 48 6.64 5.70 14.70
CA GLY A 48 6.10 4.77 13.72
C GLY A 48 7.00 4.62 12.50
N ASP A 49 6.52 3.88 11.50
CA ASP A 49 7.27 3.54 10.30
C ASP A 49 6.87 4.41 9.11
N THR A 50 7.85 4.75 8.29
CA THR A 50 7.63 5.40 7.00
C THR A 50 8.35 4.59 5.94
N GLU A 51 7.61 4.20 4.92
CA GLU A 51 8.09 3.42 3.79
C GLU A 51 8.03 4.26 2.53
N VAL A 52 9.08 4.17 1.71
CA VAL A 52 9.12 4.75 0.37
C VAL A 52 9.29 3.60 -0.61
N GLN A 53 8.35 3.48 -1.53
CA GLN A 53 8.36 2.46 -2.56
C GLN A 53 8.56 3.10 -3.93
N ILE A 54 9.46 2.53 -4.72
CA ILE A 54 9.66 2.88 -6.12
C ILE A 54 9.46 1.61 -6.93
N THR A 55 8.47 1.63 -7.81
CA THR A 55 8.16 0.50 -8.69
C THR A 55 8.58 0.87 -10.11
N ALA A 56 9.35 0.01 -10.75
CA ALA A 56 9.72 0.14 -12.16
C ALA A 56 9.11 -1.03 -12.94
N GLY A 57 8.25 -0.71 -13.90
CA GLY A 57 7.67 -1.68 -14.83
C GLY A 57 8.43 -1.76 -16.17
N GLU A 58 7.91 -2.54 -17.11
CA GLU A 58 8.51 -2.73 -18.45
C GLU A 58 8.68 -1.41 -19.23
N ASP A 59 7.88 -0.39 -18.96
CA ASP A 59 7.95 0.92 -19.63
C ASP A 59 9.04 1.85 -19.07
N TYR A 60 9.86 1.38 -18.13
CA TYR A 60 10.94 2.15 -17.46
C TYR A 60 10.49 3.49 -16.84
N LYS A 61 9.19 3.63 -16.54
CA LYS A 61 8.65 4.80 -15.86
C LYS A 61 8.35 4.44 -14.43
N PRO A 62 9.11 4.96 -13.48
CA PRO A 62 8.91 4.63 -12.08
C PRO A 62 7.57 5.16 -11.59
N GLU A 63 6.87 4.35 -10.84
CA GLU A 63 5.77 4.73 -9.98
C GLU A 63 6.32 4.94 -8.58
N PHE A 64 5.77 5.89 -7.87
CA PHE A 64 6.28 6.30 -6.58
C PHE A 64 5.20 6.22 -5.52
N SER A 65 5.56 5.73 -4.35
CA SER A 65 4.66 5.65 -3.20
C SER A 65 5.40 6.00 -1.91
N ILE A 66 4.74 6.77 -1.06
CA ILE A 66 5.16 7.01 0.33
C ILE A 66 4.04 6.55 1.24
N MET A 67 4.33 5.64 2.14
CA MET A 67 3.41 5.17 3.16
C MET A 67 3.94 5.52 4.55
N SER A 68 3.05 6.00 5.41
CA SER A 68 3.34 6.25 6.81
C SER A 68 2.31 5.52 7.68
N VAL A 69 2.81 4.74 8.65
CA VAL A 69 1.98 4.04 9.63
C VAL A 69 2.36 4.54 11.02
N ARG A 70 1.37 5.00 11.78
CA ARG A 70 1.56 5.54 13.12
C ARG A 70 0.63 4.87 14.11
N SER A 71 1.18 4.44 15.23
CA SER A 71 0.38 3.98 16.37
C SER A 71 -0.28 5.18 17.05
N ILE A 72 -1.60 5.22 17.11
CA ILE A 72 -2.36 6.28 17.80
C ILE A 72 -2.80 5.85 19.19
N SER A 73 -2.85 4.56 19.45
CA SER A 73 -3.05 3.98 20.78
C SER A 73 -2.46 2.58 20.81
N HIS A 74 -1.81 2.23 21.90
CA HIS A 74 -1.29 0.87 22.07
C HIS A 74 -1.21 0.48 23.55
N HIS A 75 -1.42 -0.81 23.79
CA HIS A 75 -1.10 -1.47 25.06
C HIS A 75 0.04 -2.44 24.77
N PRO A 76 1.27 -2.14 25.25
CA PRO A 76 2.45 -2.96 24.92
C PRO A 76 2.23 -4.44 25.19
N GLY A 77 2.45 -5.27 24.17
CA GLY A 77 2.28 -6.72 24.25
C GLY A 77 0.84 -7.23 24.28
N VAL A 78 -0.15 -6.37 24.01
CA VAL A 78 -1.59 -6.73 23.95
C VAL A 78 -2.20 -6.33 22.62
N ASP A 79 -2.27 -5.04 22.32
CA ASP A 79 -2.93 -4.52 21.13
C ASP A 79 -2.41 -3.16 20.70
N ALA A 80 -2.77 -2.75 19.49
CA ALA A 80 -2.51 -1.43 18.96
C ALA A 80 -3.59 -0.97 18.00
N ILE A 81 -3.89 0.33 18.03
CA ILE A 81 -4.65 1.02 16.99
C ILE A 81 -3.66 1.84 16.18
N PHE A 82 -3.69 1.72 14.86
CA PHE A 82 -2.81 2.45 13.97
C PHE A 82 -3.58 3.28 12.95
N LEU A 83 -2.96 4.36 12.52
CA LEU A 83 -3.38 5.18 11.39
C LEU A 83 -2.37 4.96 10.25
N GLN A 84 -2.87 4.80 9.04
CA GLN A 84 -2.04 4.74 7.83
C GLN A 84 -2.41 5.87 6.88
N LEU A 85 -1.38 6.46 6.30
CA LEU A 85 -1.50 7.38 5.18
C LEU A 85 -0.52 6.94 4.09
N GLN A 86 -1.02 6.80 2.87
CA GLN A 86 -0.19 6.48 1.71
C GLN A 86 -0.50 7.44 0.57
N LEU A 87 0.54 7.89 -0.08
CA LEU A 87 0.50 8.72 -1.27
C LEU A 87 1.13 7.95 -2.41
N ASN A 88 0.44 7.86 -3.53
CA ASN A 88 0.92 7.15 -4.70
C ASN A 88 0.89 8.09 -5.90
N ASP A 89 1.97 8.10 -6.67
CA ASP A 89 2.01 8.67 -8.02
C ASP A 89 2.07 7.47 -8.99
N ILE A 90 0.90 7.10 -9.48
CA ILE A 90 0.71 5.93 -10.36
C ILE A 90 0.46 6.38 -11.78
N LYS A 91 0.74 5.50 -12.73
CA LYS A 91 0.52 5.78 -14.13
C LYS A 91 -0.74 5.08 -14.62
N ILE A 92 -1.72 5.87 -15.06
CA ILE A 92 -2.96 5.37 -15.66
C ILE A 92 -3.05 5.90 -17.09
N ARG A 93 -3.13 4.99 -18.07
CA ARG A 93 -3.23 5.32 -19.50
C ARG A 93 -2.14 6.26 -20.04
N GLY A 94 -0.98 6.26 -19.41
CA GLY A 94 0.15 7.08 -19.84
C GLY A 94 0.32 8.38 -19.06
N ASP A 95 -0.67 8.82 -18.30
CA ASP A 95 -0.63 10.00 -17.47
C ASP A 95 -0.35 9.65 -16.00
N ASN A 96 0.43 10.48 -15.33
CA ASN A 96 0.66 10.34 -13.90
C ASN A 96 -0.60 10.75 -13.15
N ARG A 97 -0.94 9.98 -12.12
CA ARG A 97 -2.11 10.24 -11.28
C ARG A 97 -1.74 10.12 -9.81
N LEU A 98 -2.00 11.18 -9.07
CA LEU A 98 -1.84 11.16 -7.63
C LEU A 98 -3.04 10.50 -6.98
N SER A 99 -2.78 9.56 -6.05
CA SER A 99 -3.80 8.97 -5.21
C SER A 99 -3.40 8.98 -3.73
N ILE A 100 -4.39 9.05 -2.87
CA ILE A 100 -4.25 9.01 -1.41
C ILE A 100 -5.01 7.79 -0.91
N ASN A 101 -4.34 6.96 -0.11
CA ASN A 101 -4.97 5.93 0.70
C ASN A 101 -4.82 6.32 2.16
N THR A 102 -5.90 6.33 2.91
CA THR A 102 -5.87 6.59 4.36
C THR A 102 -6.81 5.67 5.09
N GLY A 103 -6.43 5.25 6.28
CA GLY A 103 -7.26 4.36 7.06
C GLY A 103 -6.76 4.10 8.46
N ILE A 104 -7.59 3.40 9.20
CA ILE A 104 -7.36 3.01 10.58
C ILE A 104 -7.44 1.49 10.69
N GLY A 105 -6.59 0.92 11.53
CA GLY A 105 -6.63 -0.51 11.83
C GLY A 105 -6.39 -0.80 13.30
N TYR A 106 -6.79 -1.99 13.68
CA TYR A 106 -6.60 -2.55 15.01
C TYR A 106 -5.89 -3.89 14.89
N ARG A 107 -4.87 -4.11 15.72
CA ARG A 107 -4.11 -5.35 15.82
C ARG A 107 -4.15 -5.85 17.24
N LYS A 108 -4.41 -7.15 17.43
CA LYS A 108 -4.39 -7.82 18.73
C LYS A 108 -3.40 -8.97 18.70
N LEU A 109 -2.47 -8.91 19.65
CA LEU A 109 -1.45 -9.93 19.83
C LEU A 109 -2.06 -11.18 20.48
N SER A 110 -1.62 -12.36 20.07
CA SER A 110 -1.98 -13.63 20.72
C SER A 110 -1.40 -13.70 22.14
N GLU A 111 -1.96 -14.52 23.00
CA GLU A 111 -1.45 -14.76 24.35
C GLU A 111 0.01 -15.26 24.33
N SER A 112 0.35 -16.11 23.36
CA SER A 112 1.71 -16.62 23.13
C SER A 112 2.68 -15.57 22.58
N LYS A 113 2.17 -14.38 22.17
CA LYS A 113 2.92 -13.30 21.52
C LYS A 113 3.64 -13.69 20.23
N SER A 114 3.27 -14.83 19.64
CA SER A 114 3.89 -15.37 18.42
C SER A 114 3.13 -14.99 17.15
N SER A 115 1.93 -14.45 17.30
CA SER A 115 1.08 -14.03 16.18
C SER A 115 0.17 -12.87 16.59
N PHE A 116 -0.33 -12.14 15.59
CA PHE A 116 -1.41 -11.20 15.80
C PHE A 116 -2.50 -11.38 14.73
N VAL A 117 -3.70 -10.93 15.08
CA VAL A 117 -4.81 -10.75 14.15
C VAL A 117 -5.16 -9.28 14.10
N GLY A 118 -5.60 -8.80 12.96
CA GLY A 118 -6.00 -7.42 12.79
C GLY A 118 -7.16 -7.25 11.85
N GLY A 119 -7.75 -6.07 11.92
CA GLY A 119 -8.75 -5.59 10.98
C GLY A 119 -8.53 -4.12 10.69
N ASN A 120 -8.91 -3.68 9.49
CA ASN A 120 -8.71 -2.32 9.06
C ASN A 120 -9.83 -1.83 8.16
N VAL A 121 -9.93 -0.50 8.05
CA VAL A 121 -10.83 0.18 7.12
C VAL A 121 -10.02 1.29 6.46
N PHE A 122 -10.09 1.37 5.12
CA PHE A 122 -9.39 2.39 4.34
C PHE A 122 -10.31 3.07 3.35
N ILE A 123 -9.90 4.26 2.95
CA ILE A 123 -10.49 5.03 1.85
C ILE A 123 -9.36 5.39 0.89
N ASP A 124 -9.56 5.08 -0.39
CA ASP A 124 -8.74 5.52 -1.50
C ASP A 124 -9.44 6.70 -2.20
N TYR A 125 -8.66 7.68 -2.58
CA TYR A 125 -9.10 8.83 -3.37
C TYR A 125 -8.02 9.21 -4.38
N ASP A 126 -8.41 9.46 -5.63
CA ASP A 126 -7.50 9.97 -6.65
C ASP A 126 -7.86 11.41 -7.07
N GLU A 127 -6.91 12.08 -7.74
CA GLU A 127 -7.07 13.47 -8.18
C GLU A 127 -8.19 13.68 -9.21
N GLU A 128 -8.65 12.61 -9.87
CA GLU A 128 -9.76 12.66 -10.84
C GLU A 128 -11.14 12.44 -10.16
N GLY A 129 -11.16 12.32 -8.84
CA GLY A 129 -12.38 12.19 -8.05
C GLY A 129 -12.91 10.76 -7.90
N ASN A 130 -12.16 9.75 -8.34
CA ASN A 130 -12.51 8.38 -8.02
C ASN A 130 -12.24 8.10 -6.54
N SER A 131 -13.19 7.46 -5.88
CA SER A 131 -13.02 7.04 -4.50
C SER A 131 -13.55 5.64 -4.24
N ARG A 132 -12.90 4.95 -3.30
CA ARG A 132 -13.18 3.56 -2.95
C ARG A 132 -12.94 3.35 -1.46
N GLY A 133 -13.85 2.66 -0.80
CA GLY A 133 -13.65 2.17 0.56
C GLY A 133 -13.19 0.72 0.56
N SER A 134 -12.45 0.32 1.58
CA SER A 134 -12.11 -1.08 1.82
C SER A 134 -12.20 -1.47 3.28
N ILE A 135 -12.46 -2.75 3.49
CA ILE A 135 -12.30 -3.42 4.78
C ILE A 135 -11.33 -4.57 4.59
N GLY A 136 -10.42 -4.74 5.55
CA GLY A 136 -9.40 -5.77 5.50
C GLY A 136 -9.29 -6.53 6.81
N ILE A 137 -8.82 -7.77 6.69
CA ILE A 137 -8.39 -8.59 7.82
C ILE A 137 -6.97 -9.05 7.58
N GLU A 138 -6.21 -9.18 8.66
CA GLU A 138 -4.82 -9.64 8.63
C GLU A 138 -4.56 -10.66 9.75
N LEU A 139 -3.76 -11.65 9.42
CA LEU A 139 -3.17 -12.60 10.37
C LEU A 139 -1.68 -12.63 10.10
N ARG A 140 -0.87 -12.43 11.12
CA ARG A 140 0.58 -12.55 11.02
C ARG A 140 1.13 -13.44 12.13
N ALA A 141 1.95 -14.40 11.75
CA ALA A 141 2.79 -15.20 12.62
C ALA A 141 4.26 -14.96 12.28
N SER A 142 5.18 -15.58 13.02
CA SER A 142 6.63 -15.36 12.84
C SER A 142 7.17 -15.68 11.44
N SER A 143 6.55 -16.61 10.71
CA SER A 143 7.00 -17.04 9.37
C SER A 143 5.91 -17.00 8.30
N PHE A 144 4.72 -16.49 8.64
CA PHE A 144 3.58 -16.52 7.76
C PHE A 144 2.68 -15.30 7.98
N GLU A 145 2.16 -14.76 6.88
CA GLU A 145 1.19 -13.67 6.90
C GLU A 145 0.07 -13.95 5.89
N ALA A 146 -1.15 -13.64 6.27
CA ALA A 146 -2.33 -13.71 5.41
C ALA A 146 -3.12 -12.40 5.52
N LEU A 147 -3.48 -11.84 4.37
CA LEU A 147 -4.29 -10.64 4.26
C LEU A 147 -5.45 -10.91 3.32
N ALA A 148 -6.60 -10.33 3.61
CA ALA A 148 -7.74 -10.34 2.70
C ALA A 148 -8.44 -8.98 2.79
N ASN A 149 -8.74 -8.39 1.63
CA ASN A 149 -9.39 -7.10 1.53
C ASN A 149 -10.59 -7.19 0.60
N TYR A 150 -11.64 -6.48 0.97
CA TYR A 150 -12.82 -6.23 0.14
C TYR A 150 -12.92 -4.74 -0.13
N TYR A 151 -13.14 -4.38 -1.39
CA TYR A 151 -13.20 -3.02 -1.89
C TYR A 151 -14.55 -2.70 -2.48
N GLN A 152 -15.05 -1.50 -2.22
CA GLN A 152 -16.30 -0.99 -2.77
C GLN A 152 -16.12 0.43 -3.27
N ALA A 153 -16.50 0.68 -4.53
CA ALA A 153 -16.53 2.02 -5.09
C ALA A 153 -17.53 2.91 -4.34
N ILE A 154 -17.07 4.11 -3.97
CA ILE A 154 -17.89 5.13 -3.32
C ILE A 154 -18.32 6.16 -4.36
N SER A 155 -17.38 6.59 -5.23
CA SER A 155 -17.71 7.52 -6.32
C SER A 155 -18.51 6.85 -7.42
N GLY A 156 -19.32 7.64 -8.10
CA GLY A 156 -19.92 7.29 -9.38
C GLY A 156 -18.92 7.40 -10.54
N ASP A 157 -19.45 7.45 -11.75
CA ASP A 157 -18.67 7.64 -12.96
C ASP A 157 -18.04 9.04 -13.00
N GLN A 158 -16.74 9.12 -13.25
CA GLN A 158 -15.95 10.33 -13.39
C GLN A 158 -15.58 10.55 -14.85
N LYS A 159 -15.64 11.80 -15.31
CA LYS A 159 -15.19 12.16 -16.66
C LYS A 159 -13.75 12.61 -16.61
N VAL A 160 -12.87 11.84 -17.25
CA VAL A 160 -11.43 12.12 -17.34
C VAL A 160 -11.06 12.31 -18.81
N GLY A 161 -10.92 13.55 -19.24
CA GLY A 161 -10.75 13.86 -20.65
C GLY A 161 -11.92 13.32 -21.51
N ASN A 162 -11.61 12.43 -22.44
CA ASN A 162 -12.59 11.79 -23.33
C ASN A 162 -13.11 10.45 -22.80
N PHE A 163 -12.72 10.03 -21.61
CA PHE A 163 -13.07 8.75 -21.02
C PHE A 163 -14.00 8.91 -19.82
N THR A 164 -14.74 7.87 -19.53
CA THR A 164 -15.49 7.73 -18.29
C THR A 164 -14.82 6.64 -17.47
N GLU A 165 -14.44 6.98 -16.25
CA GLU A 165 -13.78 6.08 -15.30
C GLU A 165 -14.62 5.92 -14.05
N ARG A 166 -14.38 4.86 -13.31
CA ARG A 166 -14.96 4.63 -11.98
C ARG A 166 -14.04 3.74 -11.18
N ALA A 167 -13.96 3.97 -9.88
CA ALA A 167 -13.33 3.03 -8.96
C ALA A 167 -13.98 1.64 -9.06
N LEU A 168 -13.20 0.58 -8.93
CA LEU A 168 -13.68 -0.80 -9.07
C LEU A 168 -13.99 -1.41 -7.70
N ASP A 169 -15.09 -2.16 -7.63
CA ASP A 169 -15.32 -3.10 -6.56
C ASP A 169 -14.41 -4.31 -6.73
N GLY A 170 -14.00 -4.96 -5.65
CA GLY A 170 -13.17 -6.14 -5.79
C GLY A 170 -12.77 -6.78 -4.48
N VAL A 171 -11.96 -7.80 -4.61
CA VAL A 171 -11.33 -8.52 -3.49
C VAL A 171 -9.88 -8.81 -3.86
N ASP A 172 -9.02 -8.82 -2.85
CA ASP A 172 -7.70 -9.40 -2.96
C ASP A 172 -7.36 -10.23 -1.73
N ILE A 173 -6.56 -11.26 -1.94
CA ILE A 173 -6.03 -12.12 -0.88
C ILE A 173 -4.54 -12.27 -1.11
N SER A 174 -3.75 -12.04 -0.08
CA SER A 174 -2.30 -12.23 -0.09
C SER A 174 -1.88 -13.24 0.97
N LEU A 175 -0.98 -14.13 0.58
CA LEU A 175 -0.29 -15.05 1.45
C LEU A 175 1.20 -14.80 1.33
N ILE A 176 1.86 -14.63 2.48
CA ILE A 176 3.29 -14.36 2.56
C ILE A 176 3.90 -15.45 3.44
N GLY A 177 4.90 -16.14 2.93
CA GLY A 177 5.59 -17.18 3.66
C GLY A 177 7.10 -17.00 3.61
N GLN A 178 7.76 -17.04 4.77
CA GLN A 178 9.21 -17.03 4.84
C GLN A 178 9.79 -18.27 4.17
N ILE A 179 10.82 -18.09 3.34
CA ILE A 179 11.52 -19.22 2.71
C ILE A 179 12.33 -19.97 3.79
N PRO A 180 12.16 -21.30 3.93
CA PRO A 180 12.94 -22.07 4.86
C PRO A 180 14.46 -21.87 4.67
N TYR A 181 15.18 -21.68 5.77
CA TYR A 181 16.63 -21.40 5.83
C TYR A 181 17.08 -20.04 5.25
N LEU A 182 16.16 -19.23 4.72
CA LEU A 182 16.45 -17.89 4.19
C LEU A 182 15.60 -16.85 4.96
N PRO A 183 15.98 -16.47 6.19
CA PRO A 183 15.16 -15.57 7.02
C PRO A 183 15.00 -14.16 6.46
N TRP A 184 15.78 -13.82 5.45
CA TRP A 184 15.76 -12.55 4.73
C TRP A 184 14.93 -12.61 3.44
N ALA A 185 14.28 -13.75 3.13
CA ALA A 185 13.50 -13.92 1.91
C ALA A 185 12.12 -14.51 2.20
N SER A 186 11.10 -14.01 1.49
CA SER A 186 9.72 -14.48 1.56
C SER A 186 9.14 -14.70 0.17
N ILE A 187 8.23 -15.66 0.05
CA ILE A 187 7.37 -15.83 -1.13
C ILE A 187 6.05 -15.13 -0.84
N ILE A 188 5.60 -14.34 -1.79
CA ILE A 188 4.32 -13.65 -1.76
C ILE A 188 3.46 -14.22 -2.88
N VAL A 189 2.25 -14.66 -2.54
CA VAL A 189 1.21 -15.05 -3.50
C VAL A 189 0.03 -14.14 -3.26
N ASN A 190 -0.40 -13.44 -4.30
CA ASN A 190 -1.58 -12.58 -4.26
C ASN A 190 -2.53 -13.00 -5.37
N THR A 191 -3.81 -13.11 -5.04
CA THR A 191 -4.89 -13.30 -5.99
C THR A 191 -5.90 -12.16 -5.86
N TYR A 192 -6.43 -11.68 -6.97
CA TYR A 192 -7.36 -10.57 -6.97
C TYR A 192 -8.45 -10.74 -8.02
N GLU A 193 -9.60 -10.15 -7.75
CA GLU A 193 -10.70 -10.01 -8.69
C GLU A 193 -11.30 -8.61 -8.59
N TRP A 194 -11.30 -7.87 -9.70
CA TRP A 194 -11.91 -6.56 -9.85
C TRP A 194 -13.14 -6.66 -10.75
N LYS A 195 -14.27 -6.19 -10.26
CA LYS A 195 -15.53 -6.18 -11.00
C LYS A 195 -15.60 -4.95 -11.88
N ALA A 196 -15.73 -5.17 -13.16
CA ALA A 196 -15.91 -4.09 -14.11
C ALA A 196 -17.32 -3.50 -14.07
N ASN A 197 -17.42 -2.23 -14.38
CA ASN A 197 -18.67 -1.58 -14.66
C ASN A 197 -19.13 -1.86 -16.10
N LYS A 198 -20.40 -1.62 -16.36
CA LYS A 198 -21.27 -1.90 -17.53
C LYS A 198 -20.62 -2.15 -18.89
N ASN A 199 -19.42 -1.66 -19.18
CA ASN A 199 -18.78 -1.73 -20.50
C ASN A 199 -17.36 -2.32 -20.49
N SER A 200 -16.89 -2.86 -19.38
CA SER A 200 -15.56 -3.45 -19.24
C SER A 200 -15.67 -4.91 -18.79
N LYS A 201 -14.62 -5.68 -18.96
CA LYS A 201 -14.55 -7.06 -18.42
C LYS A 201 -14.02 -7.04 -17.00
N ASN A 202 -14.47 -7.97 -16.16
CA ASN A 202 -13.82 -8.24 -14.88
C ASN A 202 -12.35 -8.53 -15.12
N SER A 203 -11.49 -7.98 -14.27
CA SER A 203 -10.08 -8.30 -14.24
C SER A 203 -9.82 -9.21 -13.05
N LYS A 204 -9.18 -10.32 -13.28
CA LYS A 204 -8.71 -11.23 -12.24
C LYS A 204 -7.30 -11.67 -12.60
N GLY A 205 -6.48 -11.88 -11.59
CA GLY A 205 -5.11 -12.33 -11.83
C GLY A 205 -4.48 -12.88 -10.56
N ASP A 206 -3.36 -13.52 -10.78
CA ASP A 206 -2.51 -14.06 -9.73
C ASP A 206 -1.13 -13.43 -9.86
N LYS A 207 -0.57 -12.94 -8.72
CA LYS A 207 0.77 -12.45 -8.64
C LYS A 207 1.58 -13.38 -7.73
N ILE A 208 2.75 -13.76 -8.19
CA ILE A 208 3.75 -14.46 -7.38
C ILE A 208 5.01 -13.62 -7.37
N SER A 209 5.58 -13.37 -6.19
CA SER A 209 6.86 -12.68 -6.07
C SER A 209 7.72 -13.24 -4.94
N ILE A 210 9.01 -12.92 -5.04
CA ILE A 210 9.99 -13.17 -3.98
C ILE A 210 10.45 -11.81 -3.48
N GLU A 211 10.21 -11.57 -2.22
CA GLU A 211 10.71 -10.41 -1.50
C GLU A 211 12.01 -10.78 -0.79
N MET A 212 13.01 -9.94 -0.90
CA MET A 212 14.34 -10.14 -0.32
C MET A 212 14.75 -8.91 0.47
N GLN A 213 14.89 -9.05 1.78
CA GLN A 213 15.42 -8.00 2.64
C GLN A 213 16.95 -8.05 2.66
N LEU A 214 17.58 -7.25 1.80
CA LEU A 214 19.04 -7.25 1.64
C LEU A 214 19.75 -6.50 2.76
N THR A 215 19.12 -5.45 3.30
CA THR A 215 19.57 -4.73 4.49
C THR A 215 18.35 -4.33 5.33
N PRO A 216 18.52 -3.84 6.57
CA PRO A 216 17.40 -3.33 7.36
C PRO A 216 16.56 -2.26 6.64
N ASN A 217 17.15 -1.54 5.68
CA ASN A 217 16.54 -0.41 4.98
C ASN A 217 16.38 -0.64 3.47
N LEU A 218 16.64 -1.85 2.96
CA LEU A 218 16.54 -2.16 1.54
C LEU A 218 15.89 -3.51 1.32
N VAL A 219 14.74 -3.49 0.69
CA VAL A 219 14.00 -4.67 0.25
C VAL A 219 13.87 -4.64 -1.28
N ILE A 220 14.03 -5.79 -1.91
CA ILE A 220 13.80 -5.99 -3.34
C ILE A 220 12.68 -7.03 -3.50
N ASP A 221 11.66 -6.69 -4.26
CA ASP A 221 10.60 -7.60 -4.69
C ASP A 221 10.74 -7.88 -6.19
N VAL A 222 10.78 -9.15 -6.55
CA VAL A 222 10.83 -9.62 -7.94
C VAL A 222 9.69 -10.59 -8.17
N GLY A 223 8.79 -10.25 -9.07
CA GLY A 223 7.58 -11.06 -9.25
C GLY A 223 7.09 -11.17 -10.68
N TYR A 224 6.14 -12.06 -10.84
CA TYR A 224 5.36 -12.31 -12.05
C TYR A 224 3.88 -12.05 -11.75
N ASN A 225 3.20 -11.40 -12.68
CA ASN A 225 1.77 -11.14 -12.62
C ASN A 225 1.10 -11.70 -13.88
N ASP A 226 0.12 -12.59 -13.68
CA ASP A 226 -0.72 -13.14 -14.73
C ASP A 226 -2.07 -12.42 -14.70
N ASN A 227 -2.29 -11.50 -15.65
CA ASN A 227 -3.51 -10.70 -15.78
C ASN A 227 -3.94 -10.50 -17.24
#